data_e690bd164d9b0aa4e70c1746fdc78222
#
_entry.id   e690bd164d9b0aa4e70c1746fdc78222
#
_cell.length_a   1.000
_cell.length_b   1.000
_cell.length_c   1.000
_cell.angle_alpha   90.00
_cell.angle_beta   90.00
_cell.angle_gamma   90.00
#
_symmetry.space_group_name_H-M   'P 1'
#
loop_
_entity.id
_entity.type
_entity.pdbx_description
1 polymer ?
#
loop_
_entity_poly.entity_id
_entity_poly.type
_entity_poly.pdbx_seq_one_letter_code
_entity_poly.pdbx_strand_id
1 'polypeptide(L)'
;GNKERIPNVDEIHDMVENKLMDNGLNDVAKEYIIYRSKNQPNIFSKRINLKPYEYPNLNEYVDAIRHSYWVHTEFNYTSDIQDYKVHLNEKEKSAVERAMLAISQIEVAVISFWGDIYKRMPKPEIGNVGATFAESEVRHADAYSHLIQLLGLNNEFENLLEVPQVRRRIKYLEKAISNSKSVDDKEYFESIVLFSMFVENVSLFSQFLVIMSFNKHKNKLKGISNAVEATSKEENIHAEFGFELVNLIKKENPEWWTPQLVEDLIIATKEAYEAETEVVNWIFEKGDLDFLTKKQTMEFIKYRFNVSLNSIGVDSIFETNDTLLETTEWFDDEILTTKHTDFFNKRSINYSKKQKSITSNDLF
;
A
#
# COMPACT_ATOMS: atom_id res chain seq x y z
N GLY A 1 5.94 -19.89 -34.50
CA GLY A 1 5.02 -18.95 -35.13
C GLY A 1 5.15 -17.62 -34.41
N ASN A 2 5.56 -16.55 -35.13
CA ASN A 2 5.56 -15.19 -34.63
C ASN A 2 4.14 -14.85 -34.16
N LYS A 3 3.94 -14.64 -32.86
CA LYS A 3 2.75 -13.96 -32.39
C LYS A 3 2.89 -12.51 -32.85
N GLU A 4 2.13 -12.09 -33.84
CA GLU A 4 2.01 -10.69 -34.24
C GLU A 4 1.59 -9.91 -32.99
N ARG A 5 2.44 -9.01 -32.54
CA ARG A 5 2.16 -8.12 -31.44
C ARG A 5 1.08 -7.12 -31.89
N ILE A 6 -0.05 -7.10 -31.22
CA ILE A 6 -1.09 -6.10 -31.47
C ILE A 6 -0.54 -4.73 -31.00
N PRO A 7 -0.48 -3.73 -31.89
CA PRO A 7 0.01 -2.41 -31.52
C PRO A 7 -0.93 -1.75 -30.50
N ASN A 8 -0.38 -0.99 -29.58
CA ASN A 8 -1.17 -0.18 -28.67
C ASN A 8 -1.71 1.08 -29.39
N VAL A 9 -2.60 1.83 -28.72
CA VAL A 9 -3.28 3.00 -29.32
C VAL A 9 -2.26 4.09 -29.68
N ASP A 10 -1.23 4.32 -28.88
CA ASP A 10 -0.20 5.32 -29.15
C ASP A 10 0.63 4.94 -30.39
N GLU A 11 1.01 3.65 -30.50
CA GLU A 11 1.72 3.16 -31.68
C GLU A 11 0.88 3.32 -32.97
N ILE A 12 -0.45 3.15 -32.87
CA ILE A 12 -1.36 3.36 -34.01
C ILE A 12 -1.40 4.86 -34.37
N HIS A 13 -1.47 5.75 -33.39
CA HIS A 13 -1.42 7.19 -33.61
C HIS A 13 -0.11 7.62 -34.26
N ASP A 14 1.02 7.13 -33.76
CA ASP A 14 2.35 7.41 -34.37
C ASP A 14 2.43 6.91 -35.82
N MET A 15 1.87 5.74 -36.11
CA MET A 15 1.80 5.22 -37.47
C MET A 15 0.93 6.10 -38.38
N VAL A 16 -0.18 6.63 -37.89
CA VAL A 16 -1.07 7.54 -38.64
C VAL A 16 -0.35 8.85 -38.92
N GLU A 17 0.30 9.46 -37.92
CA GLU A 17 1.08 10.70 -38.06
C GLU A 17 2.18 10.55 -39.11
N ASN A 18 3.00 9.50 -38.97
CA ASN A 18 4.06 9.20 -39.93
C ASN A 18 3.50 8.99 -41.35
N LYS A 19 2.40 8.26 -41.47
CA LYS A 19 1.80 7.98 -42.78
C LYS A 19 1.24 9.24 -43.45
N LEU A 20 0.67 10.15 -42.67
CA LEU A 20 0.21 11.45 -43.17
C LEU A 20 1.40 12.31 -43.66
N MET A 21 2.48 12.36 -42.91
CA MET A 21 3.70 13.08 -43.28
C MET A 21 4.36 12.49 -44.52
N ASP A 22 4.50 11.16 -44.60
CA ASP A 22 5.08 10.44 -45.73
C ASP A 22 4.33 10.67 -47.04
N ASN A 23 3.01 10.91 -46.97
CA ASN A 23 2.17 11.21 -48.13
C ASN A 23 2.07 12.72 -48.44
N GLY A 24 2.88 13.56 -47.79
CA GLY A 24 2.89 15.00 -48.02
C GLY A 24 1.67 15.75 -47.48
N LEU A 25 0.85 15.12 -46.67
CA LEU A 25 -0.35 15.71 -46.05
C LEU A 25 0.01 16.44 -44.74
N ASN A 26 1.01 17.33 -44.81
CA ASN A 26 1.62 17.97 -43.63
C ASN A 26 0.63 18.79 -42.81
N ASP A 27 -0.31 19.49 -43.45
CA ASP A 27 -1.31 20.29 -42.73
C ASP A 27 -2.28 19.38 -41.97
N VAL A 28 -2.69 18.25 -42.60
CA VAL A 28 -3.56 17.25 -41.95
C VAL A 28 -2.82 16.56 -40.79
N ALA A 29 -1.54 16.20 -40.97
CA ALA A 29 -0.69 15.65 -39.91
C ALA A 29 -0.59 16.61 -38.74
N LYS A 30 -0.35 17.90 -39.00
CA LYS A 30 -0.30 18.94 -37.96
C LYS A 30 -1.63 19.08 -37.19
N GLU A 31 -2.74 19.10 -37.90
CA GLU A 31 -4.08 19.13 -37.27
C GLU A 31 -4.33 17.88 -36.43
N TYR A 32 -3.92 16.72 -36.92
CA TYR A 32 -4.04 15.45 -36.23
C TYR A 32 -3.18 15.42 -34.95
N ILE A 33 -1.92 15.89 -35.01
CA ILE A 33 -1.03 15.99 -33.85
C ILE A 33 -1.63 16.95 -32.81
N ILE A 34 -2.15 18.12 -33.26
CA ILE A 34 -2.81 19.07 -32.36
C ILE A 34 -4.07 18.44 -31.72
N TYR A 35 -4.88 17.72 -32.50
CA TYR A 35 -6.04 17.02 -32.01
C TYR A 35 -5.65 15.96 -30.98
N ARG A 36 -4.65 15.13 -31.28
CA ARG A 36 -4.11 14.12 -30.36
C ARG A 36 -3.61 14.77 -29.08
N SER A 37 -2.82 15.82 -29.17
CA SER A 37 -2.30 16.55 -28.00
C SER A 37 -3.41 17.12 -27.10
N LYS A 38 -4.50 17.63 -27.71
CA LYS A 38 -5.66 18.13 -26.96
C LYS A 38 -6.53 17.06 -26.33
N ASN A 39 -6.46 15.83 -26.85
CA ASN A 39 -7.25 14.69 -26.42
C ASN A 39 -6.39 13.61 -25.73
N GLN A 40 -5.17 13.94 -25.34
CA GLN A 40 -4.36 13.03 -24.50
C GLN A 40 -5.08 12.77 -23.18
N PRO A 41 -5.08 11.52 -22.69
CA PRO A 41 -5.58 11.23 -21.37
C PRO A 41 -4.94 12.13 -20.33
N ASN A 42 -5.75 12.77 -19.50
CA ASN A 42 -5.29 13.58 -18.37
C ASN A 42 -6.14 13.20 -17.16
N ILE A 43 -5.51 12.58 -16.21
CA ILE A 43 -6.18 12.03 -15.02
C ILE A 43 -6.83 13.12 -14.17
N PHE A 44 -6.29 14.35 -14.18
CA PHE A 44 -6.82 15.49 -13.44
C PHE A 44 -7.95 16.24 -14.17
N SER A 45 -8.18 15.97 -15.46
CA SER A 45 -9.23 16.64 -16.22
C SER A 45 -10.59 15.97 -16.00
N LYS A 46 -11.64 16.83 -15.88
CA LYS A 46 -13.02 16.35 -15.67
C LYS A 46 -13.51 15.55 -16.87
N ARG A 47 -14.18 14.45 -16.59
CA ARG A 47 -14.88 13.66 -17.56
C ARG A 47 -16.40 13.83 -17.40
N ILE A 48 -17.11 13.89 -18.53
CA ILE A 48 -18.57 14.02 -18.56
C ILE A 48 -19.23 12.65 -18.70
N ASN A 49 -18.68 11.75 -19.50
CA ASN A 49 -19.27 10.44 -19.79
C ASN A 49 -18.86 9.40 -18.75
N LEU A 50 -19.80 8.59 -18.28
CA LEU A 50 -19.50 7.51 -17.32
C LEU A 50 -18.71 6.36 -17.95
N LYS A 51 -19.02 5.97 -19.19
CA LYS A 51 -18.36 4.87 -19.93
C LYS A 51 -18.16 5.22 -21.40
N PRO A 52 -17.17 4.62 -22.06
CA PRO A 52 -16.15 3.72 -21.52
C PRO A 52 -15.21 4.45 -20.55
N TYR A 53 -14.62 3.74 -19.59
CA TYR A 53 -13.61 4.32 -18.69
C TYR A 53 -12.34 4.71 -19.45
N GLU A 54 -11.67 5.79 -19.02
CA GLU A 54 -10.36 6.17 -19.57
C GLU A 54 -9.25 5.30 -18.98
N TYR A 55 -9.41 4.89 -17.72
CA TYR A 55 -8.47 4.05 -16.98
C TYR A 55 -9.17 2.79 -16.46
N PRO A 56 -9.60 1.88 -17.35
CA PRO A 56 -10.45 0.75 -16.96
C PRO A 56 -9.79 -0.19 -15.96
N ASN A 57 -8.45 -0.29 -16.00
CA ASN A 57 -7.70 -1.13 -15.07
C ASN A 57 -7.84 -0.68 -13.61
N LEU A 58 -7.90 0.64 -13.37
CA LEU A 58 -8.06 1.16 -12.01
C LEU A 58 -9.39 0.73 -11.38
N ASN A 59 -10.44 0.53 -12.18
CA ASN A 59 -11.73 0.08 -11.64
C ASN A 59 -11.69 -1.37 -11.14
N GLU A 60 -10.68 -2.16 -11.53
CA GLU A 60 -10.52 -3.54 -11.06
C GLU A 60 -10.32 -3.62 -9.54
N TYR A 61 -9.73 -2.58 -8.95
CA TYR A 61 -9.55 -2.48 -7.48
C TYR A 61 -10.87 -2.38 -6.71
N VAL A 62 -11.94 -1.89 -7.32
CA VAL A 62 -13.28 -1.93 -6.73
C VAL A 62 -13.73 -3.37 -6.50
N ASP A 63 -13.51 -4.22 -7.50
CA ASP A 63 -13.91 -5.62 -7.40
C ASP A 63 -12.99 -6.39 -6.44
N ALA A 64 -11.70 -6.03 -6.38
CA ALA A 64 -10.77 -6.59 -5.40
C ALA A 64 -11.24 -6.37 -3.96
N ILE A 65 -11.58 -5.14 -3.57
CA ILE A 65 -12.10 -4.84 -2.23
C ILE A 65 -13.46 -5.51 -1.98
N ARG A 66 -14.36 -5.54 -2.97
CA ARG A 66 -15.65 -6.23 -2.82
C ARG A 66 -15.51 -7.72 -2.57
N HIS A 67 -14.48 -8.37 -3.13
CA HIS A 67 -14.20 -9.78 -2.88
C HIS A 67 -13.53 -10.02 -1.51
N SER A 68 -12.82 -9.05 -0.96
CA SER A 68 -12.20 -9.12 0.35
C SER A 68 -13.09 -8.60 1.49
N TYR A 69 -14.32 -8.18 1.19
CA TYR A 69 -15.24 -7.57 2.15
C TYR A 69 -15.43 -8.43 3.40
N TRP A 70 -15.34 -7.80 4.57
CA TRP A 70 -15.53 -8.40 5.87
C TRP A 70 -16.05 -7.35 6.87
N VAL A 71 -16.62 -7.81 7.99
CA VAL A 71 -16.97 -6.97 9.13
C VAL A 71 -16.47 -7.61 10.42
N HIS A 72 -16.06 -6.82 11.40
CA HIS A 72 -15.43 -7.30 12.62
C HIS A 72 -16.32 -8.28 13.43
N THR A 73 -17.64 -8.20 13.27
CA THR A 73 -18.61 -9.08 13.94
C THR A 73 -18.61 -10.51 13.39
N GLU A 74 -17.95 -10.78 12.27
CA GLU A 74 -17.80 -12.15 11.73
C GLU A 74 -16.75 -12.95 12.50
N PHE A 75 -15.86 -12.31 13.24
CA PHE A 75 -14.81 -12.97 14.00
C PHE A 75 -15.24 -13.25 15.44
N ASN A 76 -14.85 -14.41 15.96
CA ASN A 76 -15.10 -14.77 17.35
C ASN A 76 -13.87 -14.48 18.21
N TYR A 77 -13.98 -13.51 19.11
CA TYR A 77 -12.91 -13.08 20.00
C TYR A 77 -12.94 -13.70 21.40
N THR A 78 -13.83 -14.66 21.67
CA THR A 78 -14.01 -15.22 23.02
C THR A 78 -12.74 -15.90 23.53
N SER A 79 -12.06 -16.68 22.67
CA SER A 79 -10.79 -17.32 23.04
C SER A 79 -9.66 -16.32 23.18
N ASP A 80 -9.69 -15.22 22.43
CA ASP A 80 -8.65 -14.17 22.44
C ASP A 80 -8.63 -13.43 23.76
N ILE A 81 -9.81 -13.17 24.38
CA ILE A 81 -9.91 -12.57 25.71
C ILE A 81 -9.25 -13.48 26.75
N GLN A 82 -9.48 -14.81 26.66
CA GLN A 82 -8.88 -15.78 27.57
C GLN A 82 -7.36 -15.86 27.35
N ASP A 83 -6.91 -15.89 26.08
CA ASP A 83 -5.50 -15.87 25.74
C ASP A 83 -4.82 -14.63 26.34
N TYR A 84 -5.37 -13.44 26.05
CA TYR A 84 -4.82 -12.18 26.53
C TYR A 84 -4.77 -12.07 28.05
N LYS A 85 -5.85 -12.43 28.76
CA LYS A 85 -5.93 -12.28 30.23
C LYS A 85 -5.12 -13.31 30.99
N VAL A 86 -5.04 -14.56 30.49
CA VAL A 86 -4.57 -15.72 31.26
C VAL A 86 -3.31 -16.36 30.67
N HIS A 87 -3.22 -16.46 29.35
CA HIS A 87 -2.21 -17.29 28.70
C HIS A 87 -0.98 -16.51 28.20
N LEU A 88 -1.12 -15.21 27.89
CA LEU A 88 0.01 -14.39 27.52
C LEU A 88 0.80 -13.97 28.76
N ASN A 89 2.13 -14.05 28.69
CA ASN A 89 3.01 -13.46 29.68
C ASN A 89 3.10 -11.93 29.50
N GLU A 90 3.71 -11.23 30.47
CA GLU A 90 3.81 -9.76 30.47
C GLU A 90 4.51 -9.17 29.25
N LYS A 91 5.49 -9.87 28.72
CA LYS A 91 6.22 -9.46 27.50
C LYS A 91 5.30 -9.56 26.28
N GLU A 92 4.58 -10.68 26.14
CA GLU A 92 3.64 -10.93 25.06
C GLU A 92 2.45 -9.96 25.10
N LYS A 93 1.87 -9.73 26.28
CA LYS A 93 0.79 -8.73 26.47
C LYS A 93 1.25 -7.34 26.03
N SER A 94 2.41 -6.89 26.50
CA SER A 94 2.96 -5.58 26.15
C SER A 94 3.16 -5.41 24.64
N ALA A 95 3.62 -6.45 23.95
CA ALA A 95 3.79 -6.41 22.50
C ALA A 95 2.44 -6.30 21.77
N VAL A 96 1.43 -7.07 22.20
CA VAL A 96 0.07 -7.02 21.65
C VAL A 96 -0.57 -5.66 21.88
N GLU A 97 -0.54 -5.14 23.12
CA GLU A 97 -1.11 -3.85 23.49
C GLU A 97 -0.55 -2.72 22.63
N ARG A 98 0.78 -2.66 22.54
CA ARG A 98 1.47 -1.60 21.80
C ARG A 98 1.28 -1.71 20.29
N ALA A 99 1.27 -2.93 19.75
CA ALA A 99 0.96 -3.15 18.33
C ALA A 99 -0.48 -2.72 18.02
N MET A 100 -1.47 -3.10 18.84
CA MET A 100 -2.86 -2.72 18.64
C MET A 100 -3.07 -1.20 18.76
N LEU A 101 -2.44 -0.55 19.74
CA LEU A 101 -2.49 0.91 19.89
C LEU A 101 -1.87 1.63 18.68
N ALA A 102 -0.75 1.11 18.19
CA ALA A 102 -0.05 1.69 17.04
C ALA A 102 -0.84 1.56 15.72
N ILE A 103 -1.57 0.46 15.50
CA ILE A 103 -2.48 0.28 14.36
C ILE A 103 -3.64 1.28 14.49
N SER A 104 -4.35 1.25 15.62
CA SER A 104 -5.57 2.05 15.82
C SER A 104 -5.35 3.56 15.66
N GLN A 105 -4.14 4.04 15.94
CA GLN A 105 -3.79 5.45 15.77
C GLN A 105 -3.78 5.87 14.29
N ILE A 106 -3.34 5.02 13.38
CA ILE A 106 -3.29 5.33 11.94
C ILE A 106 -4.69 5.30 11.34
N GLU A 107 -5.48 4.29 11.65
CA GLU A 107 -6.83 4.07 11.12
C GLU A 107 -7.77 5.26 11.31
N VAL A 108 -7.55 6.07 12.34
CA VAL A 108 -8.33 7.30 12.57
C VAL A 108 -8.03 8.39 11.54
N ALA A 109 -6.85 8.36 10.90
CA ALA A 109 -6.35 9.47 10.09
C ALA A 109 -6.53 9.28 8.57
N VAL A 110 -6.77 8.03 8.10
CA VAL A 110 -6.63 7.67 6.68
C VAL A 110 -7.92 7.73 5.86
N ILE A 111 -9.10 7.63 6.48
CA ILE A 111 -10.41 7.55 5.81
C ILE A 111 -10.60 8.63 4.73
N SER A 112 -10.21 9.85 5.01
CA SER A 112 -10.49 10.99 4.12
C SER A 112 -9.59 11.04 2.89
N PHE A 113 -8.44 10.39 2.89
CA PHE A 113 -7.48 10.49 1.79
C PHE A 113 -8.08 9.91 0.50
N TRP A 114 -8.50 8.66 0.53
CA TRP A 114 -9.12 8.00 -0.63
C TRP A 114 -10.51 8.54 -0.92
N GLY A 115 -11.30 8.86 0.09
CA GLY A 115 -12.65 9.40 -0.07
C GLY A 115 -12.68 10.73 -0.83
N ASP A 116 -11.64 11.52 -0.74
CA ASP A 116 -11.53 12.82 -1.39
C ASP A 116 -10.88 12.77 -2.79
N ILE A 117 -10.38 11.61 -3.24
CA ILE A 117 -9.60 11.48 -4.49
C ILE A 117 -10.37 11.97 -5.73
N TYR A 118 -11.69 11.74 -5.79
CA TYR A 118 -12.53 12.18 -6.91
C TYR A 118 -12.56 13.71 -7.08
N LYS A 119 -12.32 14.47 -6.02
CA LYS A 119 -12.30 15.94 -6.09
C LYS A 119 -11.12 16.43 -6.92
N ARG A 120 -10.03 15.69 -6.92
CA ARG A 120 -8.79 16.05 -7.63
C ARG A 120 -8.66 15.33 -8.96
N MET A 121 -9.04 14.08 -9.02
CA MET A 121 -9.04 13.24 -10.23
C MET A 121 -10.47 12.82 -10.56
N PRO A 122 -11.22 13.68 -11.27
CA PRO A 122 -12.67 13.51 -11.45
C PRO A 122 -13.01 12.51 -12.57
N LYS A 123 -12.49 11.30 -12.45
CA LYS A 123 -12.80 10.15 -13.31
C LYS A 123 -13.73 9.20 -12.56
N PRO A 124 -14.82 8.71 -13.19
CA PRO A 124 -15.77 7.83 -12.53
C PRO A 124 -15.11 6.57 -11.92
N GLU A 125 -14.18 5.94 -12.65
CA GLU A 125 -13.44 4.77 -12.20
C GLU A 125 -12.59 5.06 -10.96
N ILE A 126 -11.97 6.24 -10.87
CA ILE A 126 -11.17 6.65 -9.71
C ILE A 126 -12.09 6.97 -8.52
N GLY A 127 -13.20 7.67 -8.78
CA GLY A 127 -14.20 7.94 -7.76
C GLY A 127 -14.80 6.68 -7.16
N ASN A 128 -15.04 5.65 -7.98
CA ASN A 128 -15.53 4.36 -7.52
C ASN A 128 -14.51 3.69 -6.57
N VAL A 129 -13.23 3.68 -6.94
CA VAL A 129 -12.17 3.14 -6.07
C VAL A 129 -12.09 3.92 -4.77
N GLY A 130 -12.00 5.25 -4.84
CA GLY A 130 -11.90 6.08 -3.64
C GLY A 130 -13.05 5.90 -2.66
N ALA A 131 -14.28 5.79 -3.16
CA ALA A 131 -15.46 5.53 -2.33
C ALA A 131 -15.42 4.12 -1.70
N THR A 132 -14.96 3.12 -2.44
CA THR A 132 -14.86 1.74 -1.96
C THR A 132 -13.76 1.60 -0.91
N PHE A 133 -12.62 2.27 -1.12
CA PHE A 133 -11.52 2.29 -0.15
C PHE A 133 -11.90 3.05 1.13
N ALA A 134 -12.56 4.22 1.00
CA ALA A 134 -13.05 4.94 2.17
C ALA A 134 -14.04 4.11 3.01
N GLU A 135 -14.84 3.25 2.37
CA GLU A 135 -15.73 2.32 3.08
C GLU A 135 -14.94 1.23 3.81
N SER A 136 -13.87 0.66 3.19
CA SER A 136 -13.01 -0.32 3.88
C SER A 136 -12.32 0.31 5.09
N GLU A 137 -11.86 1.56 5.00
CA GLU A 137 -11.26 2.27 6.14
C GLU A 137 -12.25 2.48 7.30
N VAL A 138 -13.54 2.70 7.01
CA VAL A 138 -14.57 2.75 8.06
C VAL A 138 -14.68 1.40 8.77
N ARG A 139 -14.66 0.29 8.04
CA ARG A 139 -14.69 -1.06 8.64
C ARG A 139 -13.44 -1.37 9.46
N HIS A 140 -12.27 -0.93 9.00
CA HIS A 140 -11.01 -1.02 9.75
C HIS A 140 -11.12 -0.24 11.06
N ALA A 141 -11.52 1.02 11.00
CA ALA A 141 -11.69 1.86 12.18
C ALA A 141 -12.69 1.26 13.20
N ASP A 142 -13.83 0.72 12.73
CA ASP A 142 -14.80 0.03 13.56
C ASP A 142 -14.20 -1.22 14.24
N ALA A 143 -13.43 -2.01 13.48
CA ALA A 143 -12.79 -3.21 13.99
C ALA A 143 -11.77 -2.87 15.07
N TYR A 144 -10.86 -1.93 14.82
CA TYR A 144 -9.82 -1.57 15.79
C TYR A 144 -10.38 -0.85 17.00
N SER A 145 -11.40 -0.01 16.84
CA SER A 145 -12.13 0.58 17.95
C SER A 145 -12.73 -0.49 18.86
N HIS A 146 -13.36 -1.51 18.27
CA HIS A 146 -13.89 -2.66 19.00
C HIS A 146 -12.78 -3.44 19.71
N LEU A 147 -11.65 -3.71 19.07
CA LEU A 147 -10.54 -4.47 19.63
C LEU A 147 -9.85 -3.71 20.78
N ILE A 148 -9.68 -2.40 20.70
CA ILE A 148 -9.17 -1.55 21.79
C ILE A 148 -10.10 -1.66 23.02
N GLN A 149 -11.41 -1.59 22.81
CA GLN A 149 -12.39 -1.74 23.87
C GLN A 149 -12.36 -3.14 24.47
N LEU A 150 -12.27 -4.18 23.63
CA LEU A 150 -12.25 -5.59 24.05
C LEU A 150 -11.04 -5.92 24.93
N LEU A 151 -9.88 -5.36 24.61
CA LEU A 151 -8.65 -5.51 25.37
C LEU A 151 -8.56 -4.59 26.60
N GLY A 152 -9.48 -3.63 26.73
CA GLY A 152 -9.50 -2.65 27.84
C GLY A 152 -8.47 -1.56 27.73
N LEU A 153 -8.09 -1.18 26.50
CA LEU A 153 -6.99 -0.24 26.20
C LEU A 153 -7.46 1.20 25.91
N ASN A 154 -8.72 1.54 26.26
CA ASN A 154 -9.26 2.88 25.96
C ASN A 154 -8.45 4.02 26.60
N ASN A 155 -8.05 3.87 27.86
CA ASN A 155 -7.27 4.90 28.57
C ASN A 155 -5.87 5.05 27.95
N GLU A 156 -5.23 3.94 27.57
CA GLU A 156 -3.92 3.93 26.90
C GLU A 156 -4.03 4.60 25.53
N PHE A 157 -5.14 4.37 24.81
CA PHE A 157 -5.38 5.00 23.51
C PHE A 157 -5.61 6.51 23.64
N GLU A 158 -6.37 6.97 24.61
CA GLU A 158 -6.59 8.41 24.89
C GLU A 158 -5.27 9.15 25.18
N ASN A 159 -4.32 8.48 25.85
CA ASN A 159 -3.02 9.02 26.21
C ASN A 159 -1.90 8.70 25.20
N LEU A 160 -2.23 8.05 24.08
CA LEU A 160 -1.24 7.54 23.12
C LEU A 160 -0.34 8.63 22.52
N LEU A 161 -0.89 9.84 22.35
CA LEU A 161 -0.13 10.99 21.84
C LEU A 161 0.95 11.50 22.82
N GLU A 162 0.95 11.04 24.07
CA GLU A 162 2.04 11.31 25.03
C GLU A 162 3.28 10.41 24.78
N VAL A 163 3.12 9.32 24.02
CA VAL A 163 4.20 8.40 23.66
C VAL A 163 5.11 9.03 22.58
N PRO A 164 6.41 9.29 22.88
CA PRO A 164 7.29 10.00 21.94
C PRO A 164 7.45 9.31 20.59
N GLN A 165 7.50 7.98 20.57
CA GLN A 165 7.64 7.15 19.37
C GLN A 165 6.42 7.32 18.45
N VAL A 166 5.22 7.33 19.03
CA VAL A 166 3.98 7.54 18.28
C VAL A 166 3.93 8.97 17.73
N ARG A 167 4.31 9.98 18.51
CA ARG A 167 4.39 11.37 18.02
C ARG A 167 5.35 11.53 16.86
N ARG A 168 6.51 10.87 16.90
CA ARG A 168 7.47 10.92 15.79
C ARG A 168 6.90 10.29 14.52
N ARG A 169 6.20 9.18 14.67
CA ARG A 169 5.49 8.53 13.57
C ARG A 169 4.43 9.46 12.96
N ILE A 170 3.57 10.04 13.77
CA ILE A 170 2.53 10.97 13.31
C ILE A 170 3.16 12.11 12.51
N LYS A 171 4.28 12.67 12.95
CA LYS A 171 4.92 13.78 12.27
C LYS A 171 5.35 13.47 10.83
N TYR A 172 5.88 12.29 10.55
CA TYR A 172 6.22 11.94 9.17
C TYR A 172 4.98 11.58 8.34
N LEU A 173 3.97 10.96 8.95
CA LEU A 173 2.70 10.66 8.28
C LEU A 173 1.93 11.95 7.96
N GLU A 174 1.91 12.93 8.86
CA GLU A 174 1.33 14.26 8.57
C GLU A 174 2.01 14.93 7.38
N LYS A 175 3.33 14.80 7.25
CA LYS A 175 4.06 15.27 6.08
C LYS A 175 3.60 14.57 4.81
N ALA A 176 3.37 13.26 4.86
CA ALA A 176 2.89 12.47 3.72
C ALA A 176 1.51 12.93 3.22
N ILE A 177 0.63 13.39 4.12
CA ILE A 177 -0.73 13.84 3.75
C ILE A 177 -0.88 15.37 3.68
N SER A 178 0.17 16.14 3.97
CA SER A 178 0.09 17.61 4.03
C SER A 178 -0.36 18.23 2.71
N ASN A 179 0.13 17.71 1.59
CA ASN A 179 -0.19 18.18 0.25
C ASN A 179 -1.50 17.59 -0.31
N SER A 180 -2.18 16.71 0.41
CA SER A 180 -3.43 16.10 -0.06
C SER A 180 -4.57 17.10 -0.27
N LYS A 181 -4.47 18.28 0.33
CA LYS A 181 -5.42 19.40 0.17
C LYS A 181 -4.94 20.48 -0.80
N SER A 182 -3.76 20.33 -1.38
CA SER A 182 -3.22 21.29 -2.32
C SER A 182 -4.10 21.39 -3.58
N VAL A 183 -4.20 22.59 -4.13
CA VAL A 183 -4.85 22.84 -5.43
C VAL A 183 -3.88 22.64 -6.59
N ASP A 184 -2.58 22.57 -6.32
CA ASP A 184 -1.55 22.22 -7.30
C ASP A 184 -1.53 20.71 -7.53
N ASP A 185 -1.60 20.29 -8.79
CA ASP A 185 -1.70 18.87 -9.14
C ASP A 185 -0.40 18.13 -8.87
N LYS A 186 0.76 18.78 -8.99
CA LYS A 186 2.05 18.18 -8.68
C LYS A 186 2.22 17.95 -7.18
N GLU A 187 1.89 18.94 -6.34
CA GLU A 187 1.93 18.77 -4.88
C GLU A 187 0.96 17.67 -4.41
N TYR A 188 -0.22 17.61 -5.04
CA TYR A 188 -1.17 16.54 -4.76
C TYR A 188 -0.61 15.17 -5.18
N PHE A 189 0.04 15.08 -6.34
CA PHE A 189 0.74 13.87 -6.78
C PHE A 189 1.81 13.43 -5.76
N GLU A 190 2.63 14.35 -5.26
CA GLU A 190 3.63 14.06 -4.24
C GLU A 190 3.00 13.46 -2.96
N SER A 191 1.80 13.92 -2.57
CA SER A 191 1.08 13.33 -1.44
C SER A 191 0.60 11.90 -1.73
N ILE A 192 0.17 11.60 -2.97
CA ILE A 192 -0.20 10.24 -3.36
C ILE A 192 1.02 9.30 -3.27
N VAL A 193 2.19 9.77 -3.74
CA VAL A 193 3.45 9.00 -3.66
C VAL A 193 3.76 8.64 -2.22
N LEU A 194 3.80 9.64 -1.32
CA LEU A 194 4.17 9.44 0.08
C LEU A 194 3.12 8.62 0.85
N PHE A 195 1.83 8.85 0.58
CA PHE A 195 0.74 8.10 1.20
C PHE A 195 0.81 6.62 0.83
N SER A 196 0.91 6.30 -0.46
CA SER A 196 1.01 4.94 -0.95
C SER A 196 2.25 4.21 -0.44
N MET A 197 3.41 4.91 -0.39
CA MET A 197 4.66 4.33 0.08
C MET A 197 4.66 4.05 1.58
N PHE A 198 4.20 4.99 2.39
CA PHE A 198 4.43 4.96 3.83
C PHE A 198 3.19 4.53 4.59
N VAL A 199 2.02 5.05 4.28
CA VAL A 199 0.80 4.72 5.01
C VAL A 199 0.34 3.32 4.63
N GLU A 200 0.07 3.10 3.35
CA GLU A 200 -0.58 1.88 2.85
C GLU A 200 0.36 0.66 2.80
N ASN A 201 1.67 0.86 2.66
CA ASN A 201 2.59 -0.26 2.46
C ASN A 201 3.58 -0.52 3.60
N VAL A 202 3.74 0.38 4.57
CA VAL A 202 4.77 0.25 5.61
C VAL A 202 4.24 0.41 7.02
N SER A 203 3.58 1.54 7.32
CA SER A 203 3.38 1.99 8.70
C SER A 203 2.51 1.07 9.57
N LEU A 204 1.67 0.23 8.98
CA LEU A 204 0.83 -0.76 9.66
C LEU A 204 1.47 -2.17 9.70
N PHE A 205 2.32 -2.48 8.74
CA PHE A 205 2.68 -3.86 8.43
C PHE A 205 3.56 -4.53 9.49
N SER A 206 4.43 -3.79 10.19
CA SER A 206 5.20 -4.37 11.29
C SER A 206 4.32 -4.80 12.46
N GLN A 207 3.25 -4.07 12.73
CA GLN A 207 2.29 -4.39 13.76
C GLN A 207 1.38 -5.56 13.33
N PHE A 208 0.97 -5.60 12.07
CA PHE A 208 0.27 -6.75 11.50
C PHE A 208 1.09 -8.02 11.65
N LEU A 209 2.38 -7.98 11.29
CA LEU A 209 3.31 -9.10 11.48
C LEU A 209 3.36 -9.55 12.94
N VAL A 210 3.50 -8.62 13.90
CA VAL A 210 3.53 -8.94 15.33
C VAL A 210 2.25 -9.65 15.76
N ILE A 211 1.08 -9.11 15.46
CA ILE A 211 -0.20 -9.71 15.87
C ILE A 211 -0.44 -11.06 15.22
N MET A 212 -0.24 -11.16 13.90
CA MET A 212 -0.49 -12.41 13.17
C MET A 212 0.49 -13.52 13.59
N SER A 213 1.68 -13.19 14.05
CA SER A 213 2.67 -14.16 14.52
C SER A 213 2.22 -14.95 15.77
N PHE A 214 1.33 -14.40 16.60
CA PHE A 214 0.74 -15.13 17.73
C PHE A 214 -0.12 -16.32 17.28
N ASN A 215 -0.94 -16.11 16.25
CA ASN A 215 -1.70 -17.23 15.68
C ASN A 215 -0.79 -18.20 14.94
N LYS A 216 0.12 -17.68 14.11
CA LYS A 216 1.03 -18.48 13.29
C LYS A 216 1.87 -19.46 14.10
N HIS A 217 2.45 -19.01 15.19
CA HIS A 217 3.44 -19.77 15.94
C HIS A 217 2.92 -20.35 17.26
N LYS A 218 1.88 -19.77 17.85
CA LYS A 218 1.37 -20.15 19.16
C LYS A 218 -0.11 -20.59 19.16
N ASN A 219 -0.81 -20.46 18.03
CA ASN A 219 -2.25 -20.72 17.92
C ASN A 219 -3.06 -19.91 18.96
N LYS A 220 -2.66 -18.65 19.18
CA LYS A 220 -3.26 -17.69 20.12
C LYS A 220 -3.75 -16.47 19.41
N LEU A 221 -4.68 -15.72 20.05
CA LEU A 221 -5.28 -14.50 19.52
C LEU A 221 -5.86 -14.70 18.10
N LYS A 222 -6.52 -15.82 17.88
CA LYS A 222 -6.95 -16.26 16.57
C LYS A 222 -7.96 -15.31 15.92
N GLY A 223 -8.95 -14.82 16.67
CA GLY A 223 -9.95 -13.89 16.18
C GLY A 223 -9.33 -12.53 15.82
N ILE A 224 -8.49 -12.00 16.72
CA ILE A 224 -7.74 -10.75 16.48
C ILE A 224 -6.82 -10.92 15.29
N SER A 225 -6.08 -12.02 15.20
CA SER A 225 -5.19 -12.31 14.07
C SER A 225 -5.93 -12.38 12.73
N ASN A 226 -7.11 -12.99 12.70
CA ASN A 226 -7.93 -13.06 11.48
C ASN A 226 -8.45 -11.68 11.05
N ALA A 227 -8.84 -10.82 12.01
CA ALA A 227 -9.24 -9.44 11.69
C ALA A 227 -8.06 -8.63 11.12
N VAL A 228 -6.88 -8.78 11.72
CA VAL A 228 -5.64 -8.14 11.25
C VAL A 228 -5.22 -8.67 9.87
N GLU A 229 -5.34 -9.97 9.64
CA GLU A 229 -5.09 -10.58 8.32
C GLU A 229 -6.05 -10.02 7.26
N ALA A 230 -7.34 -9.91 7.58
CA ALA A 230 -8.34 -9.36 6.66
C ALA A 230 -8.04 -7.89 6.33
N THR A 231 -7.66 -7.07 7.33
CA THR A 231 -7.18 -5.69 7.12
C THR A 231 -5.95 -5.67 6.24
N SER A 232 -4.92 -6.45 6.57
CA SER A 232 -3.64 -6.41 5.83
C SER A 232 -3.78 -6.76 4.34
N LYS A 233 -4.77 -7.56 3.99
CA LYS A 233 -5.11 -7.87 2.58
C LYS A 233 -5.71 -6.65 1.87
N GLU A 234 -6.60 -5.93 2.52
CA GLU A 234 -7.20 -4.71 1.95
C GLU A 234 -6.16 -3.59 1.85
N GLU A 235 -5.30 -3.41 2.87
CA GLU A 235 -4.18 -2.45 2.82
C GLU A 235 -3.20 -2.75 1.68
N ASN A 236 -2.93 -4.03 1.42
CA ASN A 236 -2.11 -4.39 0.26
C ASN A 236 -2.77 -3.98 -1.08
N ILE A 237 -4.10 -4.13 -1.19
CA ILE A 237 -4.86 -3.68 -2.37
C ILE A 237 -4.80 -2.15 -2.51
N HIS A 238 -4.91 -1.40 -1.40
CA HIS A 238 -4.77 0.05 -1.38
C HIS A 238 -3.38 0.50 -1.86
N ALA A 239 -2.33 -0.15 -1.36
CA ALA A 239 -0.96 0.12 -1.77
C ALA A 239 -0.73 -0.14 -3.26
N GLU A 240 -1.21 -1.27 -3.79
CA GLU A 240 -1.08 -1.62 -5.21
C GLU A 240 -1.79 -0.60 -6.11
N PHE A 241 -3.01 -0.19 -5.77
CA PHE A 241 -3.70 0.89 -6.47
C PHE A 241 -2.90 2.18 -6.43
N GLY A 242 -2.39 2.56 -5.26
CA GLY A 242 -1.58 3.76 -5.09
C GLY A 242 -0.34 3.76 -5.98
N PHE A 243 0.38 2.63 -6.05
CA PHE A 243 1.56 2.49 -6.92
C PHE A 243 1.20 2.51 -8.41
N GLU A 244 0.11 1.87 -8.82
CA GLU A 244 -0.36 1.93 -10.21
C GLU A 244 -0.73 3.37 -10.58
N LEU A 245 -1.42 4.09 -9.69
CA LEU A 245 -1.78 5.48 -9.89
C LEU A 245 -0.55 6.40 -10.00
N VAL A 246 0.45 6.22 -9.12
CA VAL A 246 1.72 6.94 -9.19
C VAL A 246 2.41 6.72 -10.54
N ASN A 247 2.53 5.47 -10.99
CA ASN A 247 3.18 5.15 -12.25
C ASN A 247 2.41 5.68 -13.47
N LEU A 248 1.09 5.73 -13.39
CA LEU A 248 0.24 6.33 -14.42
C LEU A 248 0.46 7.85 -14.50
N ILE A 249 0.43 8.55 -13.37
CA ILE A 249 0.67 10.00 -13.32
C ILE A 249 2.09 10.34 -13.82
N LYS A 250 3.10 9.58 -13.43
CA LYS A 250 4.48 9.72 -13.95
C LYS A 250 4.54 9.58 -15.46
N LYS A 251 3.77 8.66 -16.04
CA LYS A 251 3.73 8.46 -17.49
C LYS A 251 3.07 9.66 -18.19
N GLU A 252 2.03 10.22 -17.60
CA GLU A 252 1.32 11.39 -18.17
C GLU A 252 2.04 12.71 -17.95
N ASN A 253 2.83 12.84 -16.86
CA ASN A 253 3.55 14.06 -16.46
C ASN A 253 5.01 13.74 -16.12
N PRO A 254 5.83 13.29 -17.09
CA PRO A 254 7.20 12.85 -16.83
C PRO A 254 8.09 13.95 -16.25
N GLU A 255 7.78 15.22 -16.53
CA GLU A 255 8.51 16.39 -16.00
C GLU A 255 8.34 16.59 -14.49
N TRP A 256 7.34 15.95 -13.85
CA TRP A 256 7.17 15.99 -12.40
C TRP A 256 8.12 15.04 -11.70
N TRP A 257 8.56 13.99 -12.38
CA TRP A 257 9.48 12.97 -11.84
C TRP A 257 10.93 13.40 -12.01
N THR A 258 11.36 14.36 -11.19
CA THR A 258 12.71 14.94 -11.26
C THR A 258 13.71 14.18 -10.40
N PRO A 259 15.03 14.26 -10.68
CA PRO A 259 16.06 13.74 -9.80
C PRO A 259 15.96 14.30 -8.36
N GLN A 260 15.57 15.56 -8.21
CA GLN A 260 15.37 16.17 -6.89
C GLN A 260 14.22 15.51 -6.13
N LEU A 261 13.07 15.23 -6.78
CA LEU A 261 11.96 14.52 -6.14
C LEU A 261 12.42 13.13 -5.66
N VAL A 262 13.18 12.40 -6.48
CA VAL A 262 13.70 11.08 -6.09
C VAL A 262 14.63 11.18 -4.87
N GLU A 263 15.50 12.19 -4.82
CA GLU A 263 16.37 12.45 -3.66
C GLU A 263 15.55 12.76 -2.40
N ASP A 264 14.53 13.61 -2.52
CA ASP A 264 13.62 13.97 -1.43
C ASP A 264 12.85 12.75 -0.92
N LEU A 265 12.41 11.85 -1.81
CA LEU A 265 11.77 10.58 -1.46
C LEU A 265 12.71 9.65 -0.71
N ILE A 266 13.98 9.57 -1.11
CA ILE A 266 15.00 8.77 -0.41
C ILE A 266 15.24 9.32 1.00
N ILE A 267 15.32 10.65 1.16
CA ILE A 267 15.47 11.30 2.46
C ILE A 267 14.24 11.00 3.34
N ALA A 268 13.03 11.21 2.80
CA ALA A 268 11.78 10.92 3.50
C ALA A 268 11.67 9.44 3.93
N THR A 269 12.14 8.50 3.08
CA THR A 269 12.16 7.07 3.38
C THR A 269 13.09 6.76 4.55
N LYS A 270 14.25 7.41 4.64
CA LYS A 270 15.17 7.24 5.79
C LYS A 270 14.57 7.79 7.07
N GLU A 271 13.95 8.98 7.03
CA GLU A 271 13.25 9.58 8.18
C GLU A 271 12.10 8.68 8.67
N ALA A 272 11.31 8.14 7.75
CA ALA A 272 10.22 7.22 8.05
C ALA A 272 10.74 5.91 8.65
N TYR A 273 11.83 5.33 8.12
CA TYR A 273 12.45 4.14 8.66
C TYR A 273 12.94 4.34 10.10
N GLU A 274 13.54 5.50 10.42
CA GLU A 274 13.94 5.81 11.79
C GLU A 274 12.73 5.88 12.73
N ALA A 275 11.63 6.50 12.29
CA ALA A 275 10.40 6.59 13.08
C ALA A 275 9.76 5.22 13.32
N GLU A 276 9.65 4.39 12.29
CA GLU A 276 9.11 3.02 12.41
C GLU A 276 10.03 2.13 13.27
N THR A 277 11.35 2.32 13.18
CA THR A 277 12.32 1.66 14.07
C THR A 277 12.06 1.97 15.53
N GLU A 278 11.71 3.22 15.87
CA GLU A 278 11.35 3.58 17.24
C GLU A 278 10.03 2.96 17.69
N VAL A 279 9.03 2.86 16.81
CA VAL A 279 7.78 2.17 17.11
C VAL A 279 8.04 0.69 17.39
N VAL A 280 8.85 0.01 16.58
CA VAL A 280 9.22 -1.40 16.82
C VAL A 280 10.02 -1.53 18.13
N ASN A 281 10.96 -0.63 18.41
CA ASN A 281 11.66 -0.61 19.71
C ASN A 281 10.69 -0.48 20.89
N TRP A 282 9.66 0.34 20.75
CA TRP A 282 8.63 0.50 21.77
C TRP A 282 7.79 -0.77 21.93
N ILE A 283 7.37 -1.41 20.84
CA ILE A 283 6.62 -2.67 20.88
C ILE A 283 7.42 -3.75 21.61
N PHE A 284 8.72 -3.88 21.33
CA PHE A 284 9.62 -4.87 21.92
C PHE A 284 10.39 -4.38 23.15
N GLU A 285 9.92 -3.32 23.83
CA GLU A 285 10.63 -2.75 24.99
C GLU A 285 10.84 -3.77 26.13
N LYS A 286 9.87 -4.69 26.33
CA LYS A 286 9.98 -5.78 27.33
C LYS A 286 10.78 -7.00 26.82
N GLY A 287 11.39 -6.91 25.64
CA GLY A 287 12.24 -7.95 25.05
C GLY A 287 11.57 -8.68 23.87
N ASP A 288 12.37 -9.50 23.20
CA ASP A 288 11.96 -10.29 22.04
C ASP A 288 10.93 -11.34 22.42
N LEU A 289 9.96 -11.59 21.51
CA LEU A 289 9.08 -12.75 21.61
C LEU A 289 9.86 -14.03 21.26
N ASP A 290 9.46 -15.16 21.82
CA ASP A 290 10.17 -16.44 21.58
C ASP A 290 10.09 -16.89 20.10
N PHE A 291 9.11 -16.38 19.36
CA PHE A 291 8.79 -16.74 17.98
C PHE A 291 8.99 -15.59 16.98
N LEU A 292 9.20 -14.36 17.44
CA LEU A 292 9.47 -13.18 16.61
C LEU A 292 10.35 -12.21 17.38
N THR A 293 11.51 -11.89 16.82
CA THR A 293 12.44 -10.94 17.41
C THR A 293 12.29 -9.54 16.81
N LYS A 294 12.70 -8.56 17.58
CA LYS A 294 12.84 -7.18 17.09
C LYS A 294 13.68 -7.11 15.82
N LYS A 295 14.78 -7.86 15.77
CA LYS A 295 15.69 -7.88 14.61
C LYS A 295 15.00 -8.39 13.33
N GLN A 296 14.20 -9.45 13.43
CA GLN A 296 13.40 -9.96 12.29
C GLN A 296 12.39 -8.92 11.83
N THR A 297 11.69 -8.27 12.76
CA THR A 297 10.73 -7.22 12.46
C THR A 297 11.38 -6.00 11.78
N MET A 298 12.60 -5.61 12.20
CA MET A 298 13.37 -4.53 11.56
C MET A 298 13.76 -4.88 10.11
N GLU A 299 14.19 -6.13 9.85
CA GLU A 299 14.48 -6.55 8.48
C GLU A 299 13.23 -6.55 7.60
N PHE A 300 12.10 -6.99 8.15
CA PHE A 300 10.82 -6.94 7.47
C PHE A 300 10.44 -5.50 7.07
N ILE A 301 10.63 -4.49 7.95
CA ILE A 301 10.38 -3.09 7.62
C ILE A 301 11.31 -2.59 6.50
N LYS A 302 12.60 -2.91 6.55
CA LYS A 302 13.54 -2.55 5.46
C LYS A 302 13.07 -3.10 4.12
N TYR A 303 12.65 -4.36 4.13
CA TYR A 303 12.11 -5.01 2.95
C TYR A 303 10.86 -4.26 2.43
N ARG A 304 9.90 -3.91 3.31
CA ARG A 304 8.69 -3.17 2.92
C ARG A 304 9.01 -1.80 2.32
N PHE A 305 9.97 -1.07 2.88
CA PHE A 305 10.44 0.20 2.29
C PHE A 305 11.06 0.01 0.91
N ASN A 306 11.90 -1.01 0.74
CA ASN A 306 12.48 -1.33 -0.57
C ASN A 306 11.39 -1.71 -1.59
N VAL A 307 10.38 -2.46 -1.19
CA VAL A 307 9.22 -2.77 -2.04
C VAL A 307 8.51 -1.49 -2.47
N SER A 308 8.24 -0.56 -1.55
CA SER A 308 7.62 0.73 -1.87
C SER A 308 8.43 1.52 -2.90
N LEU A 309 9.74 1.64 -2.70
CA LEU A 309 10.63 2.34 -3.62
C LEU A 309 10.64 1.69 -5.01
N ASN A 310 10.82 0.36 -5.06
CA ASN A 310 10.87 -0.38 -6.32
C ASN A 310 9.54 -0.29 -7.09
N SER A 311 8.41 -0.27 -6.39
CA SER A 311 7.08 -0.18 -7.00
C SER A 311 6.84 1.14 -7.76
N ILE A 312 7.56 2.20 -7.37
CA ILE A 312 7.53 3.49 -8.06
C ILE A 312 8.75 3.75 -8.96
N GLY A 313 9.61 2.74 -9.15
CA GLY A 313 10.79 2.81 -10.02
C GLY A 313 12.00 3.52 -9.41
N VAL A 314 12.15 3.46 -8.08
CA VAL A 314 13.34 3.91 -7.34
C VAL A 314 14.07 2.67 -6.79
N ASP A 315 15.38 2.64 -6.87
CA ASP A 315 16.19 1.52 -6.41
C ASP A 315 16.11 1.35 -4.88
N SER A 316 16.27 0.11 -4.42
CA SER A 316 16.37 -0.21 -3.00
C SER A 316 17.51 0.55 -2.32
N ILE A 317 17.26 1.07 -1.12
CA ILE A 317 18.26 1.81 -0.34
C ILE A 317 18.72 1.09 0.94
N PHE A 318 17.99 0.06 1.35
CA PHE A 318 18.33 -0.73 2.53
C PHE A 318 18.91 -2.08 2.13
N GLU A 319 20.08 -2.42 2.69
CA GLU A 319 20.56 -3.79 2.67
C GLU A 319 19.74 -4.65 3.61
N THR A 320 19.30 -5.81 3.13
CA THR A 320 18.50 -6.78 3.87
C THR A 320 19.24 -8.08 4.13
N ASN A 321 18.92 -8.72 5.25
CA ASN A 321 19.44 -10.04 5.59
C ASN A 321 18.43 -11.12 5.18
N ASP A 322 18.72 -11.86 4.11
CA ASP A 322 17.82 -12.87 3.54
C ASP A 322 17.43 -13.95 4.58
N THR A 323 18.36 -14.41 5.42
CA THR A 323 18.06 -15.42 6.47
C THR A 323 17.03 -14.92 7.50
N LEU A 324 17.05 -13.63 7.83
CA LEU A 324 16.05 -13.05 8.73
C LEU A 324 14.73 -12.84 8.00
N LEU A 325 14.74 -12.47 6.73
CA LEU A 325 13.52 -12.29 5.94
C LEU A 325 12.77 -13.61 5.71
N GLU A 326 13.49 -14.70 5.44
CA GLU A 326 12.90 -16.04 5.30
C GLU A 326 12.00 -16.40 6.48
N THR A 327 12.30 -15.92 7.69
CA THR A 327 11.49 -16.17 8.88
C THR A 327 10.14 -15.43 8.88
N THR A 328 9.97 -14.43 8.03
CA THR A 328 8.76 -13.60 7.93
C THR A 328 8.04 -13.74 6.58
N GLU A 329 8.59 -14.50 5.62
CA GLU A 329 7.98 -14.72 4.28
C GLU A 329 6.55 -15.26 4.33
N TRP A 330 6.24 -16.07 5.36
CA TRP A 330 4.89 -16.59 5.58
C TRP A 330 3.82 -15.49 5.65
N PHE A 331 4.19 -14.29 6.09
CA PHE A 331 3.25 -13.18 6.21
C PHE A 331 2.79 -12.73 4.81
N ASP A 332 3.73 -12.50 3.89
CA ASP A 332 3.40 -12.14 2.51
C ASP A 332 2.62 -13.27 1.82
N ASP A 333 2.98 -14.53 2.06
CA ASP A 333 2.22 -15.67 1.54
C ASP A 333 0.76 -15.66 2.04
N GLU A 334 0.49 -15.34 3.29
CA GLU A 334 -0.86 -15.28 3.85
C GLU A 334 -1.69 -14.12 3.31
N ILE A 335 -1.11 -12.95 3.12
CA ILE A 335 -1.85 -11.81 2.55
C ILE A 335 -2.06 -11.92 1.04
N LEU A 336 -1.20 -12.65 0.32
CA LEU A 336 -1.29 -12.84 -1.13
C LEU A 336 -2.08 -14.10 -1.54
N THR A 337 -2.23 -15.10 -0.67
CA THR A 337 -2.83 -16.42 -0.98
C THR A 337 -4.35 -16.45 -1.06
N THR A 338 -5.04 -15.34 -0.96
CA THR A 338 -6.47 -15.31 -1.22
C THR A 338 -6.80 -15.39 -2.70
N LYS A 339 -8.05 -15.73 -3.05
CA LYS A 339 -8.64 -15.84 -4.38
C LYS A 339 -8.29 -14.73 -5.39
N HIS A 340 -7.50 -13.74 -4.95
CA HIS A 340 -6.96 -12.63 -5.73
C HIS A 340 -5.70 -12.96 -6.53
N THR A 341 -4.98 -14.06 -6.21
CA THR A 341 -3.83 -14.48 -7.02
C THR A 341 -4.21 -14.73 -8.48
N ASP A 342 -5.44 -15.14 -8.76
CA ASP A 342 -5.95 -15.26 -10.14
C ASP A 342 -6.33 -13.90 -10.75
N PHE A 343 -6.67 -12.91 -9.93
CA PHE A 343 -7.10 -11.59 -10.37
C PHE A 343 -5.91 -10.72 -10.83
N PHE A 344 -4.82 -10.75 -10.09
CA PHE A 344 -3.58 -10.00 -10.40
C PHE A 344 -2.52 -10.82 -11.16
N ASN A 345 -2.70 -12.14 -11.35
CA ASN A 345 -1.75 -13.00 -12.05
C ASN A 345 -1.47 -12.61 -13.52
N LYS A 346 -2.22 -11.67 -14.08
CA LYS A 346 -1.95 -11.10 -15.40
C LYS A 346 -1.01 -9.89 -15.37
N ARG A 347 -0.65 -9.37 -14.19
CA ARG A 347 0.25 -8.22 -13.99
C ARG A 347 1.11 -8.43 -12.76
N SER A 348 2.20 -9.18 -12.90
CA SER A 348 3.28 -9.03 -11.95
C SER A 348 3.90 -7.62 -12.17
N ILE A 349 3.47 -6.64 -11.39
CA ILE A 349 4.36 -5.55 -11.03
C ILE A 349 5.47 -6.27 -10.29
N ASN A 350 6.66 -6.29 -10.86
CA ASN A 350 7.86 -7.00 -10.43
C ASN A 350 7.95 -7.22 -8.91
N TYR A 351 7.17 -8.15 -8.39
CA TYR A 351 7.56 -8.90 -7.22
C TYR A 351 8.68 -9.81 -7.74
N SER A 352 9.88 -9.28 -7.78
CA SER A 352 11.04 -10.09 -8.00
C SER A 352 11.26 -10.90 -6.71
N LYS A 353 10.45 -11.97 -6.54
CA LYS A 353 11.03 -13.15 -5.90
C LYS A 353 12.35 -13.32 -6.65
N LYS A 354 13.48 -13.31 -5.94
CA LYS A 354 14.74 -13.79 -6.48
C LYS A 354 14.44 -15.19 -7.02
N GLN A 355 14.00 -15.27 -8.29
CA GLN A 355 14.05 -16.51 -9.02
C GLN A 355 15.53 -16.82 -9.07
N LYS A 356 15.98 -17.77 -8.26
CA LYS A 356 17.15 -18.56 -8.64
C LYS A 356 16.85 -18.97 -10.07
N SER A 357 17.53 -18.36 -11.01
CA SER A 357 17.47 -18.79 -12.39
C SER A 357 17.89 -20.26 -12.36
N ILE A 358 16.93 -21.15 -12.61
CA ILE A 358 17.23 -22.55 -12.84
C ILE A 358 18.03 -22.54 -14.13
N THR A 359 19.32 -22.75 -13.99
CA THR A 359 20.22 -22.92 -15.14
C THR A 359 20.10 -24.35 -15.62
N SER A 360 20.48 -24.60 -16.90
CA SER A 360 20.47 -25.94 -17.47
C SER A 360 21.29 -26.98 -16.66
N ASN A 361 22.13 -26.55 -15.73
CA ASN A 361 22.90 -27.39 -14.82
C ASN A 361 22.12 -27.84 -13.57
N ASP A 362 20.92 -27.31 -13.33
CA ASP A 362 20.03 -27.70 -12.23
C ASP A 362 19.00 -28.76 -12.65
N LEU A 363 19.03 -29.17 -13.91
CA LEU A 363 18.07 -30.12 -14.51
C LEU A 363 18.71 -31.49 -14.89
N PHE A 364 19.99 -31.73 -14.60
CA PHE A 364 20.66 -33.04 -14.85
C PHE A 364 21.63 -33.38 -13.74
#